data_ed983fc9150e75de7cdaee744d9a410e
#
_entry.id   ed983fc9150e75de7cdaee744d9a410e
#
_cell.length_a   1.000
_cell.length_b   1.000
_cell.length_c   1.000
_cell.angle_alpha   90.00
_cell.angle_beta   90.00
_cell.angle_gamma   90.00
#
_symmetry.space_group_name_H-M   'P 1'
#
loop_
_entity.id
_entity.type
_entity.pdbx_description
1 polymer ?
#
loop_
_entity_poly.entity_id
_entity_poly.type
_entity_poly.pdbx_seq_one_letter_code
_entity_poly.pdbx_strand_id
1 'polypeptide(L)'
;MEFNVFEYFEGYKRTTNGPMTPEEQGTSFFLSGHMGGQISEHVDVYAAKAGMSRRNFLGTASGFATAMLAVNKITGMKFFDVTEAEAYEPAAAKEMKITRKPGADFIVDAHTHICWRKDGYIPGVNTTERGMWFVQLLDDLGKAMGLPNGTKDMTVENFGKLILEGSDTSVAIFNPFGFREDYGGKDMIPIEEQAEVKRRWPDRTVMLGGGLTPNQGVGETLDRLQMFVEKYKISGLKLYTFDSTPKRGWWFDDQKKAYPIWEKARKLGLKNIGCHKGIPFGQFMARYAHPEDLDAACDDFTDLNFIAYHSAWPYQHELAALKGFKPQRKNLYCEVGSTFAATVTNRPLECAHVLGTLLRDLGPDYVMWGTDSALWGNPQWQIDAFRKFRIPDQLVEGHGYPQLNDEIKAKVFGLNAARIWNLKSTASAVPADKPRIVAV
;
A
#
# COMPACT_ATOMS: atom_id res chain seq x y z
N MET A 1 21.31 -8.90 -6.41
CA MET A 1 20.43 -8.72 -7.58
C MET A 1 19.62 -7.47 -7.26
N GLU A 2 19.90 -6.37 -7.94
CA GLU A 2 19.20 -5.11 -7.73
C GLU A 2 17.73 -5.31 -8.09
N PHE A 3 16.82 -4.92 -7.20
CA PHE A 3 15.39 -4.89 -7.48
C PHE A 3 15.13 -3.68 -8.36
N ASN A 4 14.98 -3.91 -9.64
CA ASN A 4 14.54 -2.89 -10.57
C ASN A 4 13.02 -2.95 -10.64
N VAL A 5 12.36 -2.04 -9.94
CA VAL A 5 10.89 -1.86 -9.99
C VAL A 5 10.42 -1.70 -11.45
N PHE A 6 11.22 -1.06 -12.30
CA PHE A 6 10.87 -0.83 -13.70
C PHE A 6 10.91 -2.12 -14.52
N GLU A 7 11.92 -2.98 -14.35
CA GLU A 7 11.96 -4.29 -15.01
C GLU A 7 10.78 -5.17 -14.62
N TYR A 8 10.33 -5.06 -13.36
CA TYR A 8 9.13 -5.75 -12.89
C TYR A 8 7.89 -5.30 -13.67
N PHE A 9 7.74 -4.00 -13.93
CA PHE A 9 6.60 -3.47 -14.68
C PHE A 9 6.79 -3.57 -16.19
N GLU A 10 8.01 -3.53 -16.73
CA GLU A 10 8.29 -3.80 -18.14
C GLU A 10 7.94 -5.23 -18.55
N GLY A 11 8.09 -6.19 -17.63
CA GLY A 11 7.64 -7.58 -17.80
C GLY A 11 6.12 -7.76 -17.71
N TYR A 12 5.38 -6.75 -17.25
CA TYR A 12 3.93 -6.84 -17.04
C TYR A 12 3.18 -6.87 -18.38
N LYS A 13 2.67 -8.04 -18.73
CA LYS A 13 1.88 -8.23 -19.96
C LYS A 13 0.40 -8.23 -19.63
N ARG A 14 -0.33 -7.26 -20.16
CA ARG A 14 -1.80 -7.29 -20.12
C ARG A 14 -2.31 -8.56 -20.76
N THR A 15 -3.21 -9.22 -20.06
CA THR A 15 -3.88 -10.43 -20.57
C THR A 15 -5.08 -10.09 -21.46
N THR A 16 -5.63 -8.89 -21.31
CA THR A 16 -6.81 -8.39 -22.05
C THR A 16 -6.64 -6.94 -22.53
N ASN A 17 -7.45 -6.53 -23.52
CA ASN A 17 -7.49 -5.16 -24.05
C ASN A 17 -8.56 -4.26 -23.40
N GLY A 18 -9.20 -4.72 -22.31
CA GLY A 18 -10.25 -4.01 -21.57
C GLY A 18 -9.89 -3.74 -20.13
N PRO A 19 -10.82 -3.21 -19.34
CA PRO A 19 -10.67 -3.11 -17.88
C PRO A 19 -10.48 -4.52 -17.29
N MET A 20 -9.50 -4.67 -16.41
CA MET A 20 -9.22 -5.95 -15.76
C MET A 20 -10.02 -6.11 -14.48
N THR A 21 -10.51 -7.34 -14.21
CA THR A 21 -11.05 -7.68 -12.90
C THR A 21 -9.95 -7.67 -11.84
N PRO A 22 -10.27 -7.55 -10.53
CA PRO A 22 -9.27 -7.66 -9.49
C PRO A 22 -8.50 -8.99 -9.54
N GLU A 23 -9.16 -10.08 -9.89
CA GLU A 23 -8.56 -11.40 -10.03
C GLU A 23 -7.60 -11.45 -11.23
N GLU A 24 -7.99 -10.85 -12.36
CA GLU A 24 -7.13 -10.73 -13.52
C GLU A 24 -5.89 -9.89 -13.23
N GLN A 25 -6.06 -8.78 -12.51
CA GLN A 25 -4.93 -7.96 -12.06
C GLN A 25 -3.95 -8.79 -11.20
N GLY A 26 -4.46 -9.45 -10.16
CA GLY A 26 -3.66 -10.31 -9.29
C GLY A 26 -2.94 -11.43 -10.06
N THR A 27 -3.66 -12.15 -10.91
CA THR A 27 -3.09 -13.22 -11.76
C THR A 27 -2.00 -12.67 -12.68
N SER A 28 -2.22 -11.51 -13.29
CA SER A 28 -1.26 -10.85 -14.17
C SER A 28 0.02 -10.47 -13.43
N PHE A 29 -0.06 -10.03 -12.18
CA PHE A 29 1.12 -9.76 -11.35
C PHE A 29 1.93 -11.03 -11.07
N PHE A 30 1.29 -12.15 -10.74
CA PHE A 30 1.98 -13.43 -10.58
C PHE A 30 2.65 -13.91 -11.88
N LEU A 31 1.99 -13.71 -13.02
CA LEU A 31 2.53 -14.08 -14.33
C LEU A 31 3.70 -13.18 -14.78
N SER A 32 3.80 -11.97 -14.28
CA SER A 32 4.87 -11.02 -14.60
C SER A 32 6.12 -11.23 -13.77
N GLY A 33 6.04 -12.00 -12.66
CA GLY A 33 7.16 -12.31 -11.77
C GLY A 33 8.13 -13.33 -12.40
N HIS A 34 9.25 -13.53 -11.71
CA HIS A 34 10.30 -14.49 -12.17
C HIS A 34 9.81 -15.94 -12.28
N MET A 35 8.75 -16.32 -11.57
CA MET A 35 8.09 -17.62 -11.68
C MET A 35 6.99 -17.65 -12.76
N GLY A 36 6.76 -16.53 -13.46
CA GLY A 36 5.61 -16.35 -14.34
C GLY A 36 5.48 -17.40 -15.45
N GLY A 37 6.59 -17.86 -16.01
CA GLY A 37 6.60 -18.94 -17.01
C GLY A 37 6.01 -20.26 -16.45
N GLN A 38 6.49 -20.67 -15.29
CA GLN A 38 6.02 -21.89 -14.62
C GLN A 38 4.56 -21.77 -14.13
N ILE A 39 4.18 -20.60 -13.60
CA ILE A 39 2.78 -20.31 -13.22
C ILE A 39 1.88 -20.37 -14.47
N SER A 40 2.35 -19.87 -15.61
CA SER A 40 1.66 -19.91 -16.89
C SER A 40 1.28 -21.32 -17.32
N GLU A 41 2.20 -22.29 -17.17
CA GLU A 41 1.95 -23.71 -17.46
C GLU A 41 0.82 -24.28 -16.58
N HIS A 42 0.81 -23.95 -15.30
CA HIS A 42 -0.26 -24.35 -14.39
C HIS A 42 -1.61 -23.74 -14.81
N VAL A 43 -1.62 -22.45 -15.19
CA VAL A 43 -2.83 -21.79 -15.68
C VAL A 43 -3.42 -22.52 -16.89
N ASP A 44 -2.61 -22.96 -17.84
CA ASP A 44 -3.09 -23.69 -19.02
C ASP A 44 -3.72 -25.03 -18.63
N VAL A 45 -3.10 -25.79 -17.74
CA VAL A 45 -3.61 -27.07 -17.24
C VAL A 45 -4.95 -26.87 -16.50
N TYR A 46 -5.05 -25.89 -15.63
CA TYR A 46 -6.23 -25.69 -14.81
C TYR A 46 -7.38 -25.03 -15.59
N ALA A 47 -7.09 -24.15 -16.55
CA ALA A 47 -8.08 -23.65 -17.49
C ALA A 47 -8.75 -24.79 -18.28
N ALA A 48 -7.94 -25.73 -18.77
CA ALA A 48 -8.44 -26.92 -19.47
C ALA A 48 -9.32 -27.80 -18.55
N LYS A 49 -8.90 -28.03 -17.30
CA LYS A 49 -9.71 -28.77 -16.30
C LYS A 49 -11.06 -28.09 -16.02
N ALA A 50 -11.07 -26.75 -15.97
CA ALA A 50 -12.29 -25.96 -15.77
C ALA A 50 -13.17 -25.86 -17.02
N GLY A 51 -12.75 -26.42 -18.16
CA GLY A 51 -13.43 -26.30 -19.45
C GLY A 51 -13.49 -24.87 -19.99
N MET A 52 -12.54 -24.03 -19.63
CA MET A 52 -12.49 -22.62 -19.99
C MET A 52 -11.34 -22.30 -20.94
N SER A 53 -11.52 -21.28 -21.77
CA SER A 53 -10.37 -20.70 -22.48
C SER A 53 -9.42 -20.03 -21.43
N ARG A 54 -8.13 -20.08 -21.70
CA ARG A 54 -7.11 -19.40 -20.88
C ARG A 54 -7.50 -17.96 -20.54
N ARG A 55 -7.91 -17.19 -21.54
CA ARG A 55 -8.29 -15.78 -21.40
C ARG A 55 -9.42 -15.59 -20.38
N ASN A 56 -10.48 -16.38 -20.51
CA ASN A 56 -11.64 -16.29 -19.62
C ASN A 56 -11.27 -16.77 -18.20
N PHE A 57 -10.42 -17.79 -18.11
CA PHE A 57 -10.00 -18.37 -16.83
C PHE A 57 -9.17 -17.37 -15.99
N LEU A 58 -8.26 -16.61 -16.62
CA LEU A 58 -7.41 -15.63 -15.93
C LEU A 58 -8.20 -14.55 -15.17
N GLY A 59 -9.38 -14.19 -15.66
CA GLY A 59 -10.26 -13.21 -15.01
C GLY A 59 -11.15 -13.79 -13.90
N THR A 60 -10.93 -15.05 -13.50
CA THR A 60 -11.77 -15.72 -12.49
C THR A 60 -11.03 -15.89 -11.15
N ALA A 61 -11.82 -16.11 -10.10
CA ALA A 61 -11.28 -16.51 -8.81
C ALA A 61 -10.47 -17.81 -8.88
N SER A 62 -10.89 -18.78 -9.72
CA SER A 62 -10.15 -20.02 -9.96
C SER A 62 -8.79 -19.74 -10.62
N GLY A 63 -8.71 -18.83 -11.58
CA GLY A 63 -7.45 -18.42 -12.20
C GLY A 63 -6.50 -17.81 -11.18
N PHE A 64 -7.02 -16.96 -10.31
CA PHE A 64 -6.21 -16.35 -9.24
C PHE A 64 -5.77 -17.40 -8.19
N ALA A 65 -6.67 -18.31 -7.79
CA ALA A 65 -6.32 -19.43 -6.91
C ALA A 65 -5.25 -20.35 -7.55
N THR A 66 -5.33 -20.57 -8.88
CA THR A 66 -4.33 -21.33 -9.62
C THR A 66 -2.94 -20.70 -9.54
N ALA A 67 -2.85 -19.38 -9.69
CA ALA A 67 -1.57 -18.69 -9.59
C ALA A 67 -0.94 -18.87 -8.19
N MET A 68 -1.73 -18.73 -7.12
CA MET A 68 -1.30 -18.96 -5.75
C MET A 68 -0.91 -20.43 -5.48
N LEU A 69 -1.69 -21.38 -6.00
CA LEU A 69 -1.38 -22.82 -5.87
C LEU A 69 -0.11 -23.19 -6.62
N ALA A 70 0.11 -22.60 -7.79
CA ALA A 70 1.32 -22.81 -8.58
C ALA A 70 2.56 -22.37 -7.80
N VAL A 71 2.52 -21.22 -7.11
CA VAL A 71 3.62 -20.78 -6.22
C VAL A 71 3.95 -21.84 -5.18
N ASN A 72 2.93 -22.40 -4.51
CA ASN A 72 3.17 -23.48 -3.54
C ASN A 72 3.85 -24.71 -4.17
N LYS A 73 3.40 -25.10 -5.37
CA LYS A 73 3.93 -26.28 -6.07
C LYS A 73 5.36 -26.06 -6.58
N ILE A 74 5.62 -24.89 -7.16
CA ILE A 74 6.94 -24.55 -7.72
C ILE A 74 7.99 -24.45 -6.60
N THR A 75 7.62 -23.85 -5.48
CA THR A 75 8.55 -23.62 -4.37
C THR A 75 8.68 -24.81 -3.41
N GLY A 76 7.72 -25.73 -3.42
CA GLY A 76 7.62 -26.80 -2.42
C GLY A 76 7.26 -26.31 -1.02
N MET A 77 6.85 -25.05 -0.88
CA MET A 77 6.49 -24.42 0.39
C MET A 77 5.06 -23.91 0.34
N LYS A 78 4.32 -23.99 1.45
CA LYS A 78 2.92 -23.56 1.52
C LYS A 78 2.83 -22.07 1.88
N PHE A 79 2.93 -21.20 0.88
CA PHE A 79 2.73 -19.73 1.05
C PHE A 79 1.26 -19.32 1.02
N PHE A 80 0.40 -20.11 0.40
CA PHE A 80 -1.01 -19.80 0.28
C PHE A 80 -1.88 -20.96 0.72
N ASP A 81 -2.93 -20.66 1.47
CA ASP A 81 -3.94 -21.62 1.86
C ASP A 81 -5.02 -21.72 0.80
N VAL A 82 -4.67 -22.44 -0.28
CA VAL A 82 -5.54 -22.70 -1.43
C VAL A 82 -5.54 -24.19 -1.74
N THR A 83 -6.70 -24.67 -2.19
CA THR A 83 -6.92 -26.07 -2.54
C THR A 83 -6.95 -26.29 -4.05
N GLU A 84 -6.80 -27.53 -4.49
CA GLU A 84 -6.96 -27.93 -5.88
C GLU A 84 -8.37 -27.59 -6.39
N ALA A 85 -9.41 -27.81 -5.57
CA ALA A 85 -10.79 -27.51 -5.95
C ALA A 85 -10.99 -26.02 -6.25
N GLU A 86 -10.47 -25.11 -5.39
CA GLU A 86 -10.54 -23.68 -5.63
C GLU A 86 -9.84 -23.27 -6.95
N ALA A 87 -8.81 -24.00 -7.34
CA ALA A 87 -8.04 -23.71 -8.55
C ALA A 87 -8.78 -24.04 -9.86
N TYR A 88 -9.78 -24.94 -9.88
CA TYR A 88 -10.49 -25.28 -11.13
C TYR A 88 -11.99 -25.49 -11.00
N GLU A 89 -12.55 -25.53 -9.81
CA GLU A 89 -14.01 -25.65 -9.60
C GLU A 89 -14.62 -24.26 -9.32
N PRO A 90 -15.41 -23.68 -10.25
CA PRO A 90 -15.95 -22.34 -10.08
C PRO A 90 -16.81 -22.15 -8.82
N ALA A 91 -17.49 -23.21 -8.36
CA ALA A 91 -18.28 -23.17 -7.12
C ALA A 91 -17.36 -23.02 -5.89
N ALA A 92 -16.31 -23.84 -5.78
CA ALA A 92 -15.35 -23.78 -4.69
C ALA A 92 -14.59 -22.43 -4.68
N ALA A 93 -14.23 -21.92 -5.86
CA ALA A 93 -13.60 -20.61 -5.99
C ALA A 93 -14.53 -19.46 -5.57
N LYS A 94 -15.84 -19.61 -5.79
CA LYS A 94 -16.84 -18.65 -5.32
C LYS A 94 -16.93 -18.68 -3.79
N GLU A 95 -16.86 -19.85 -3.18
CA GLU A 95 -16.82 -20.01 -1.72
C GLU A 95 -15.54 -19.40 -1.11
N MET A 96 -14.40 -19.46 -1.80
CA MET A 96 -13.18 -18.77 -1.40
C MET A 96 -13.39 -17.26 -1.18
N LYS A 97 -14.24 -16.64 -2.02
CA LYS A 97 -14.65 -15.23 -1.86
C LYS A 97 -15.67 -15.01 -0.73
N ILE A 98 -16.47 -16.03 -0.42
CA ILE A 98 -17.61 -15.92 0.51
C ILE A 98 -17.17 -16.25 1.95
N THR A 99 -16.00 -16.80 2.20
CA THR A 99 -15.49 -17.08 3.57
C THR A 99 -15.30 -15.81 4.43
N ARG A 100 -15.98 -14.73 4.07
CA ARG A 100 -16.26 -13.62 4.96
C ARG A 100 -17.23 -14.07 6.04
N LYS A 101 -16.74 -14.25 7.23
CA LYS A 101 -17.64 -14.12 8.38
C LYS A 101 -18.12 -12.66 8.38
N PRO A 102 -19.43 -12.38 8.28
CA PRO A 102 -19.91 -11.01 8.40
C PRO A 102 -19.36 -10.39 9.69
N GLY A 103 -18.64 -9.27 9.57
CA GLY A 103 -18.02 -8.59 10.70
C GLY A 103 -16.58 -9.04 11.05
N ALA A 104 -16.01 -10.05 10.38
CA ALA A 104 -14.64 -10.50 10.67
C ALA A 104 -13.55 -9.62 10.07
N ASP A 105 -13.82 -8.97 8.94
CA ASP A 105 -12.83 -8.16 8.23
C ASP A 105 -13.21 -6.67 8.23
N PHE A 106 -12.84 -5.99 9.30
CA PHE A 106 -12.79 -4.53 9.27
C PHE A 106 -11.46 -4.10 8.65
N ILE A 107 -11.48 -3.77 7.36
CA ILE A 107 -10.28 -3.45 6.60
C ILE A 107 -10.09 -1.93 6.56
N VAL A 108 -9.00 -1.46 7.14
CA VAL A 108 -8.53 -0.08 7.01
C VAL A 108 -7.32 -0.09 6.10
N ASP A 109 -7.49 0.43 4.89
CA ASP A 109 -6.37 0.62 3.98
C ASP A 109 -5.65 1.92 4.34
N ALA A 110 -4.51 1.80 4.99
CA ALA A 110 -3.75 2.95 5.49
C ALA A 110 -2.95 3.67 4.38
N HIS A 111 -2.96 3.13 3.15
CA HIS A 111 -2.14 3.68 2.08
C HIS A 111 -2.88 3.69 0.73
N THR A 112 -3.54 4.81 0.46
CA THR A 112 -4.25 5.03 -0.80
C THR A 112 -3.97 6.42 -1.34
N HIS A 113 -4.08 6.59 -2.65
CA HIS A 113 -3.78 7.84 -3.35
C HIS A 113 -4.82 8.20 -4.39
N ILE A 114 -4.99 9.51 -4.62
CA ILE A 114 -5.46 10.05 -5.90
C ILE A 114 -4.26 10.67 -6.61
N CYS A 115 -4.22 10.59 -7.93
CA CYS A 115 -3.07 11.04 -8.71
C CYS A 115 -3.42 12.07 -9.79
N TRP A 116 -4.71 12.30 -10.05
CA TRP A 116 -5.16 13.21 -11.09
C TRP A 116 -5.77 14.49 -10.52
N ARG A 117 -5.33 15.62 -11.05
CA ARG A 117 -5.87 16.95 -10.78
C ARG A 117 -6.96 17.30 -11.80
N LYS A 118 -8.00 18.04 -11.39
CA LYS A 118 -9.03 18.54 -12.30
C LYS A 118 -8.49 19.44 -13.40
N ASP A 119 -7.49 20.28 -13.09
CA ASP A 119 -6.82 21.16 -14.04
C ASP A 119 -5.73 20.42 -14.85
N GLY A 120 -5.59 19.12 -14.64
CA GLY A 120 -4.55 18.29 -15.22
C GLY A 120 -3.18 18.53 -14.60
N TYR A 121 -2.22 17.66 -14.94
CA TYR A 121 -0.82 18.02 -14.79
C TYR A 121 -0.53 19.11 -15.82
N ILE A 122 0.07 20.22 -15.41
CA ILE A 122 0.42 21.29 -16.32
C ILE A 122 1.84 21.01 -16.83
N PRO A 123 2.01 20.33 -17.96
CA PRO A 123 3.33 20.12 -18.55
C PRO A 123 3.94 21.48 -18.89
N GLY A 124 5.13 21.73 -18.43
CA GLY A 124 5.93 22.88 -18.83
C GLY A 124 5.73 24.16 -18.02
N VAL A 125 4.78 24.23 -17.10
CA VAL A 125 4.66 25.38 -16.21
C VAL A 125 5.31 25.08 -14.88
N ASN A 126 6.59 25.42 -14.75
CA ASN A 126 7.37 25.27 -13.51
C ASN A 126 7.54 23.82 -13.02
N THR A 127 7.30 22.82 -13.88
CA THR A 127 7.57 21.42 -13.55
C THR A 127 9.01 21.10 -13.89
N THR A 128 9.76 20.56 -12.96
CA THR A 128 11.13 20.14 -13.22
C THR A 128 11.17 18.87 -14.07
N GLU A 129 12.32 18.59 -14.71
CA GLU A 129 12.56 17.33 -15.43
C GLU A 129 12.24 16.11 -14.54
N ARG A 130 12.55 16.19 -13.27
CA ARG A 130 12.29 15.15 -12.28
C ARG A 130 10.81 15.01 -11.95
N GLY A 131 10.08 16.09 -11.84
CA GLY A 131 8.63 16.07 -11.66
C GLY A 131 7.95 15.42 -12.87
N MET A 132 8.40 15.71 -14.08
CA MET A 132 7.93 15.06 -15.31
C MET A 132 8.24 13.58 -15.33
N TRP A 133 9.44 13.18 -14.92
CA TRP A 133 9.80 11.77 -14.77
C TRP A 133 8.86 11.04 -13.81
N PHE A 134 8.54 11.63 -12.66
CA PHE A 134 7.64 11.01 -11.69
C PHE A 134 6.21 10.88 -12.20
N VAL A 135 5.70 11.90 -12.91
CA VAL A 135 4.38 11.83 -13.58
C VAL A 135 4.36 10.71 -14.62
N GLN A 136 5.40 10.61 -15.45
CA GLN A 136 5.50 9.56 -16.46
C GLN A 136 5.54 8.16 -15.81
N LEU A 137 6.31 8.01 -14.75
CA LEU A 137 6.34 6.76 -13.97
C LEU A 137 4.93 6.35 -13.50
N LEU A 138 4.21 7.27 -12.86
CA LEU A 138 2.86 6.98 -12.38
C LEU A 138 1.89 6.68 -13.53
N ASP A 139 2.04 7.35 -14.66
CA ASP A 139 1.21 7.14 -15.85
C ASP A 139 1.45 5.74 -16.45
N ASP A 140 2.71 5.33 -16.55
CA ASP A 140 3.09 4.00 -17.05
C ASP A 140 2.62 2.89 -16.09
N LEU A 141 2.77 3.10 -14.78
CA LEU A 141 2.22 2.19 -13.78
C LEU A 141 0.70 2.08 -13.89
N GLY A 142 -0.02 3.20 -13.97
CA GLY A 142 -1.47 3.19 -14.13
C GLY A 142 -1.92 2.43 -15.38
N LYS A 143 -1.27 2.64 -16.50
CA LYS A 143 -1.54 1.89 -17.75
C LYS A 143 -1.27 0.41 -17.60
N ALA A 144 -0.15 0.04 -16.97
CA ALA A 144 0.16 -1.35 -16.66
C ALA A 144 -0.92 -2.01 -15.79
N MET A 145 -1.50 -1.27 -14.83
CA MET A 145 -2.58 -1.73 -13.96
C MET A 145 -3.96 -1.79 -14.66
N GLY A 146 -4.05 -1.51 -15.93
CA GLY A 146 -5.30 -1.58 -16.69
C GLY A 146 -6.14 -0.31 -16.63
N LEU A 147 -5.57 0.81 -16.21
CA LEU A 147 -6.18 2.13 -16.35
C LEU A 147 -5.86 2.67 -17.75
N PRO A 148 -6.85 2.76 -18.68
CA PRO A 148 -6.57 3.06 -20.09
C PRO A 148 -5.84 4.38 -20.32
N ASN A 149 -6.13 5.38 -19.47
CA ASN A 149 -5.52 6.70 -19.55
C ASN A 149 -4.44 6.91 -18.46
N GLY A 150 -3.98 5.84 -17.82
CA GLY A 150 -2.96 5.88 -16.77
C GLY A 150 -3.40 6.69 -15.55
N THR A 151 -2.57 7.62 -15.10
CA THR A 151 -2.87 8.48 -13.94
C THR A 151 -4.10 9.35 -14.09
N LYS A 152 -4.52 9.65 -15.32
CA LYS A 152 -5.75 10.42 -15.59
C LYS A 152 -7.01 9.72 -15.09
N ASP A 153 -6.95 8.41 -14.95
CA ASP A 153 -8.03 7.59 -14.40
C ASP A 153 -8.00 7.51 -12.87
N MET A 154 -6.92 7.96 -12.22
CA MET A 154 -6.79 7.98 -10.75
C MET A 154 -7.42 9.25 -10.16
N THR A 155 -8.68 9.49 -10.50
CA THR A 155 -9.47 10.66 -10.08
C THR A 155 -10.15 10.42 -8.74
N VAL A 156 -10.73 11.48 -8.17
CA VAL A 156 -11.59 11.37 -6.96
C VAL A 156 -12.75 10.39 -7.19
N GLU A 157 -13.37 10.40 -8.37
CA GLU A 157 -14.49 9.51 -8.67
C GLU A 157 -14.04 8.06 -8.75
N ASN A 158 -12.96 7.79 -9.47
CA ASN A 158 -12.43 6.44 -9.61
C ASN A 158 -11.82 5.91 -8.31
N PHE A 159 -11.32 6.77 -7.42
CA PHE A 159 -10.96 6.39 -6.06
C PHE A 159 -12.15 5.72 -5.34
N GLY A 160 -13.33 6.34 -5.39
CA GLY A 160 -14.53 5.73 -4.80
C GLY A 160 -14.87 4.40 -5.42
N LYS A 161 -14.91 4.34 -6.76
CA LYS A 161 -15.24 3.10 -7.50
C LYS A 161 -14.25 1.97 -7.26
N LEU A 162 -12.94 2.24 -7.33
CA LEU A 162 -11.91 1.21 -7.24
C LEU A 162 -11.68 0.76 -5.79
N ILE A 163 -11.56 1.70 -4.87
CA ILE A 163 -11.11 1.42 -3.51
C ILE A 163 -12.29 1.14 -2.58
N LEU A 164 -13.31 1.99 -2.59
CA LEU A 164 -14.40 1.88 -1.63
C LEU A 164 -15.55 0.97 -2.09
N GLU A 165 -15.88 0.97 -3.38
CA GLU A 165 -16.97 0.18 -3.93
C GLU A 165 -16.49 -1.12 -4.56
N GLY A 166 -15.32 -1.10 -5.18
CA GLY A 166 -14.72 -2.22 -5.89
C GLY A 166 -13.92 -3.18 -5.02
N SER A 167 -13.75 -2.90 -3.73
CA SER A 167 -13.02 -3.74 -2.80
C SER A 167 -13.68 -3.87 -1.44
N ASP A 168 -13.11 -4.73 -0.61
CA ASP A 168 -13.53 -4.98 0.77
C ASP A 168 -13.00 -3.94 1.76
N THR A 169 -12.30 -2.91 1.29
CA THR A 169 -11.83 -1.81 2.12
C THR A 169 -13.00 -1.12 2.81
N SER A 170 -13.00 -1.14 4.14
CA SER A 170 -14.03 -0.48 4.95
C SER A 170 -13.77 1.02 5.08
N VAL A 171 -12.52 1.37 5.37
CA VAL A 171 -12.05 2.76 5.49
C VAL A 171 -10.74 2.90 4.73
N ALA A 172 -10.63 3.94 3.92
CA ALA A 172 -9.39 4.31 3.24
C ALA A 172 -8.76 5.54 3.90
N ILE A 173 -7.49 5.42 4.26
CA ILE A 173 -6.67 6.56 4.67
C ILE A 173 -5.93 7.02 3.43
N PHE A 174 -6.27 8.20 2.92
CA PHE A 174 -5.65 8.67 1.70
C PHE A 174 -4.53 9.67 2.01
N ASN A 175 -3.47 9.47 1.28
CA ASN A 175 -2.17 10.07 1.49
C ASN A 175 -1.84 11.04 0.37
N PRO A 176 -1.43 12.27 0.69
CA PRO A 176 -0.94 13.19 -0.32
C PRO A 176 0.45 12.78 -0.80
N PHE A 177 0.73 13.06 -2.08
CA PHE A 177 2.09 13.04 -2.56
C PHE A 177 2.85 14.28 -2.07
N GLY A 178 4.16 14.11 -1.82
CA GLY A 178 5.09 15.21 -1.55
C GLY A 178 5.50 15.96 -2.82
N PHE A 179 6.75 16.40 -2.86
CA PHE A 179 7.44 16.89 -4.08
C PHE A 179 6.95 18.21 -4.66
N ARG A 180 6.47 19.15 -3.82
CA ARG A 180 6.05 20.49 -4.25
C ARG A 180 7.07 21.23 -5.12
N GLU A 181 8.36 21.08 -4.80
CA GLU A 181 9.44 21.76 -5.50
C GLU A 181 9.48 21.37 -6.99
N ASP A 182 9.19 20.11 -7.29
CA ASP A 182 9.16 19.61 -8.67
C ASP A 182 8.00 20.15 -9.49
N TYR A 183 7.00 20.70 -8.80
CA TYR A 183 5.79 21.26 -9.43
C TYR A 183 5.72 22.78 -9.24
N GLY A 184 6.87 23.45 -9.18
CA GLY A 184 6.96 24.90 -9.09
C GLY A 184 6.35 25.50 -7.82
N GLY A 185 6.50 24.80 -6.70
CA GLY A 185 5.93 25.20 -5.41
C GLY A 185 4.44 24.89 -5.25
N LYS A 186 3.81 24.18 -6.20
CA LYS A 186 2.42 23.71 -6.12
C LYS A 186 2.40 22.26 -5.62
N ASP A 187 1.33 21.88 -4.94
CA ASP A 187 1.12 20.48 -4.61
C ASP A 187 0.84 19.66 -5.88
N MET A 188 1.37 18.46 -5.96
CA MET A 188 1.07 17.54 -7.06
C MET A 188 -0.44 17.31 -7.16
N ILE A 189 -1.09 17.05 -6.04
CA ILE A 189 -2.53 17.00 -5.90
C ILE A 189 -2.96 18.06 -4.89
N PRO A 190 -3.75 19.08 -5.29
CA PRO A 190 -4.21 20.11 -4.38
C PRO A 190 -4.97 19.54 -3.20
N ILE A 191 -4.81 20.14 -2.03
CA ILE A 191 -5.51 19.69 -0.83
C ILE A 191 -7.03 19.82 -0.98
N GLU A 192 -7.50 20.74 -1.82
CA GLU A 192 -8.91 20.93 -2.16
C GLU A 192 -9.51 19.68 -2.84
N GLU A 193 -8.76 19.06 -3.75
CA GLU A 193 -9.20 17.80 -4.41
C GLU A 193 -9.18 16.63 -3.44
N GLN A 194 -8.21 16.59 -2.53
CA GLN A 194 -8.18 15.61 -1.46
C GLN A 194 -9.37 15.79 -0.50
N ALA A 195 -9.71 17.04 -0.15
CA ALA A 195 -10.87 17.35 0.67
C ALA A 195 -12.19 16.93 0.01
N GLU A 196 -12.24 16.89 -1.33
CA GLU A 196 -13.39 16.37 -2.07
C GLU A 196 -13.61 14.87 -1.82
N VAL A 197 -12.55 14.07 -1.72
CA VAL A 197 -12.64 12.66 -1.31
C VAL A 197 -13.31 12.55 0.07
N LYS A 198 -12.81 13.32 1.04
CA LYS A 198 -13.38 13.34 2.40
C LYS A 198 -14.83 13.78 2.42
N ARG A 199 -15.19 14.77 1.60
CA ARG A 199 -16.58 15.27 1.50
C ARG A 199 -17.55 14.24 0.92
N ARG A 200 -17.09 13.44 -0.07
CA ARG A 200 -17.94 12.42 -0.72
C ARG A 200 -18.15 11.19 0.16
N TRP A 201 -17.12 10.78 0.90
CA TRP A 201 -17.16 9.56 1.73
C TRP A 201 -16.70 9.85 3.16
N PRO A 202 -17.44 10.72 3.91
CA PRO A 202 -16.99 11.23 5.22
C PRO A 202 -16.77 10.14 6.26
N ASP A 203 -17.57 9.06 6.22
CA ASP A 203 -17.49 7.96 7.20
C ASP A 203 -16.54 6.85 6.78
N ARG A 204 -16.05 6.87 5.54
CA ARG A 204 -15.20 5.84 4.96
C ARG A 204 -13.81 6.31 4.59
N THR A 205 -13.46 7.55 4.92
CA THR A 205 -12.16 8.11 4.55
C THR A 205 -11.52 8.89 5.68
N VAL A 206 -10.21 8.75 5.79
CA VAL A 206 -9.35 9.57 6.67
C VAL A 206 -8.39 10.35 5.79
N MET A 207 -8.34 11.66 5.97
CA MET A 207 -7.49 12.55 5.19
C MET A 207 -6.21 12.89 5.96
N LEU A 208 -5.06 12.66 5.34
CA LEU A 208 -3.77 13.10 5.87
C LEU A 208 -3.29 14.38 5.16
N GLY A 209 -2.49 15.15 5.84
CA GLY A 209 -1.75 16.26 5.25
C GLY A 209 -0.39 15.81 4.74
N GLY A 210 0.10 16.46 3.70
CA GLY A 210 1.43 16.19 3.13
C GLY A 210 1.91 17.30 2.23
N GLY A 211 2.98 17.04 1.46
CA GLY A 211 3.66 18.10 0.72
C GLY A 211 4.32 19.12 1.67
N LEU A 212 4.62 18.70 2.88
CA LEU A 212 5.32 19.50 3.90
C LEU A 212 6.77 19.06 3.94
N THR A 213 7.67 19.94 3.57
CA THR A 213 9.11 19.70 3.67
C THR A 213 9.81 20.88 4.30
N PRO A 214 10.60 20.67 5.38
CA PRO A 214 11.30 21.75 6.05
C PRO A 214 12.41 22.37 5.18
N ASN A 215 12.79 21.75 4.07
CA ASN A 215 13.77 22.27 3.14
C ASN A 215 13.26 23.47 2.32
N GLN A 216 11.95 23.65 2.19
CA GLN A 216 11.34 24.86 1.63
C GLN A 216 11.29 26.04 2.62
N GLY A 217 11.50 25.77 3.89
CA GLY A 217 11.45 26.72 4.99
C GLY A 217 10.59 26.19 6.12
N VAL A 218 11.15 26.14 7.33
CA VAL A 218 10.42 25.66 8.51
C VAL A 218 9.18 26.51 8.76
N GLY A 219 9.28 27.84 8.69
CA GLY A 219 8.16 28.75 8.90
C GLY A 219 6.98 28.47 7.94
N GLU A 220 7.26 28.42 6.64
CA GLU A 220 6.22 28.07 5.64
C GLU A 220 5.58 26.74 5.91
N THR A 221 6.39 25.74 6.27
CA THR A 221 5.90 24.39 6.60
C THR A 221 4.95 24.43 7.80
N LEU A 222 5.26 25.19 8.84
CA LEU A 222 4.41 25.34 10.03
C LEU A 222 3.10 26.07 9.74
N ASP A 223 3.13 27.10 8.90
CA ASP A 223 1.93 27.84 8.48
C ASP A 223 1.00 26.96 7.65
N ARG A 224 1.56 26.20 6.73
CA ARG A 224 0.80 25.19 5.94
C ARG A 224 0.19 24.11 6.80
N LEU A 225 0.94 23.58 7.76
CA LEU A 225 0.44 22.58 8.69
C LEU A 225 -0.76 23.12 9.49
N GLN A 226 -0.66 24.35 10.01
CA GLN A 226 -1.77 25.00 10.70
C GLN A 226 -3.00 25.14 9.81
N MET A 227 -2.82 25.63 8.60
CA MET A 227 -3.90 25.79 7.63
C MET A 227 -4.56 24.44 7.28
N PHE A 228 -3.78 23.36 7.13
CA PHE A 228 -4.33 22.03 6.86
C PHE A 228 -5.20 21.52 8.01
N VAL A 229 -4.78 21.72 9.26
CA VAL A 229 -5.58 21.33 10.42
C VAL A 229 -6.83 22.20 10.56
N GLU A 230 -6.68 23.52 10.49
CA GLU A 230 -7.78 24.46 10.74
C GLU A 230 -8.84 24.41 9.65
N LYS A 231 -8.44 24.42 8.39
CA LYS A 231 -9.36 24.49 7.24
C LYS A 231 -9.84 23.12 6.77
N TYR A 232 -8.94 22.15 6.67
CA TYR A 232 -9.26 20.85 6.06
C TYR A 232 -9.43 19.72 7.05
N LYS A 233 -9.16 19.96 8.36
CA LYS A 233 -9.38 18.98 9.43
C LYS A 233 -8.65 17.65 9.16
N ILE A 234 -7.39 17.72 8.73
CA ILE A 234 -6.56 16.53 8.55
C ILE A 234 -6.42 15.74 9.87
N SER A 235 -6.24 14.44 9.77
CA SER A 235 -6.18 13.53 10.94
C SER A 235 -4.76 13.02 11.24
N GLY A 236 -3.78 13.45 10.49
CA GLY A 236 -2.38 13.05 10.61
C GLY A 236 -1.57 13.57 9.43
N LEU A 237 -0.33 13.13 9.34
CA LEU A 237 0.58 13.50 8.27
C LEU A 237 1.10 12.27 7.52
N LYS A 238 1.35 12.44 6.20
CA LYS A 238 2.17 11.53 5.39
C LYS A 238 3.24 12.34 4.69
N LEU A 239 4.47 12.09 5.04
CA LEU A 239 5.62 12.87 4.62
C LEU A 239 6.61 12.04 3.82
N TYR A 240 7.49 12.73 3.13
CA TYR A 240 8.61 12.15 2.40
C TYR A 240 9.89 12.82 2.88
N THR A 241 10.87 12.02 3.28
CA THR A 241 12.16 12.51 3.79
C THR A 241 13.17 12.79 2.70
N PHE A 242 12.88 12.39 1.47
CA PHE A 242 13.65 12.75 0.30
C PHE A 242 12.93 13.84 -0.48
N ASP A 243 13.67 14.84 -0.87
CA ASP A 243 13.17 15.88 -1.76
C ASP A 243 13.42 15.48 -3.21
N SER A 244 12.69 16.15 -4.04
CA SER A 244 12.74 16.06 -5.48
C SER A 244 14.07 16.46 -6.09
N THR A 245 14.81 17.35 -5.48
CA THR A 245 16.14 17.75 -5.97
C THR A 245 17.19 16.71 -5.63
N PRO A 246 18.05 16.30 -6.58
CA PRO A 246 19.14 15.37 -6.32
C PRO A 246 19.98 15.82 -5.11
N LYS A 247 20.29 14.89 -4.23
CA LYS A 247 21.09 15.10 -3.01
C LYS A 247 20.41 15.91 -1.90
N ARG A 248 19.14 16.25 -2.00
CA ARG A 248 18.39 16.84 -0.90
C ARG A 248 17.49 15.83 -0.22
N GLY A 249 17.39 15.96 1.06
CA GLY A 249 16.53 15.22 1.95
C GLY A 249 16.65 15.80 3.35
N TRP A 250 15.92 15.24 4.28
CA TRP A 250 15.94 15.65 5.67
C TRP A 250 15.67 14.43 6.56
N TRP A 251 15.95 14.57 7.85
CA TRP A 251 15.82 13.49 8.81
C TRP A 251 14.70 13.79 9.80
N PHE A 252 13.96 12.75 10.22
CA PHE A 252 12.90 12.87 11.21
C PHE A 252 13.39 13.28 12.60
N ASP A 253 14.66 13.06 12.90
CA ASP A 253 15.34 13.46 14.13
C ASP A 253 16.12 14.78 14.02
N ASP A 254 16.00 15.50 12.90
CA ASP A 254 16.62 16.82 12.76
C ASP A 254 15.93 17.83 13.68
N GLN A 255 16.62 18.19 14.77
CA GLN A 255 16.10 19.08 15.80
C GLN A 255 15.75 20.49 15.31
N LYS A 256 16.38 20.95 14.21
CA LYS A 256 16.15 22.29 13.65
C LYS A 256 15.07 22.29 12.58
N LYS A 257 14.91 21.20 11.87
CA LYS A 257 13.98 21.07 10.74
C LYS A 257 12.71 20.30 11.09
N ALA A 258 12.86 19.09 11.63
CA ALA A 258 11.77 18.18 11.89
C ALA A 258 11.05 18.44 13.22
N TYR A 259 11.79 18.67 14.30
CA TYR A 259 11.20 18.83 15.63
C TYR A 259 10.21 20.00 15.73
N PRO A 260 10.45 21.17 15.12
CA PRO A 260 9.41 22.21 15.08
C PRO A 260 8.09 21.75 14.45
N ILE A 261 8.14 20.83 13.47
CA ILE A 261 6.93 20.27 12.83
C ILE A 261 6.21 19.33 13.81
N TRP A 262 6.95 18.45 14.52
CA TRP A 262 6.37 17.55 15.52
C TRP A 262 5.76 18.31 16.68
N GLU A 263 6.44 19.33 17.20
CA GLU A 263 5.92 20.23 18.21
C GLU A 263 4.62 20.92 17.78
N LYS A 264 4.58 21.41 16.55
CA LYS A 264 3.40 22.08 15.99
C LYS A 264 2.26 21.07 15.78
N ALA A 265 2.54 19.89 15.23
CA ALA A 265 1.56 18.83 15.04
C ALA A 265 0.91 18.42 16.37
N ARG A 266 1.73 18.21 17.41
CA ARG A 266 1.29 17.91 18.78
C ARG A 266 0.38 19.00 19.34
N LYS A 267 0.78 20.28 19.22
CA LYS A 267 -0.02 21.43 19.67
C LYS A 267 -1.36 21.55 18.95
N LEU A 268 -1.41 21.12 17.70
CA LEU A 268 -2.63 21.10 16.88
C LEU A 268 -3.47 19.82 17.09
N GLY A 269 -3.06 18.93 17.98
CA GLY A 269 -3.79 17.70 18.32
C GLY A 269 -3.58 16.54 17.35
N LEU A 270 -2.66 16.64 16.40
CA LEU A 270 -2.28 15.53 15.54
C LEU A 270 -1.38 14.56 16.30
N LYS A 271 -1.64 13.26 16.14
CA LYS A 271 -0.85 12.20 16.80
C LYS A 271 -0.14 11.28 15.81
N ASN A 272 -0.64 11.14 14.59
CA ASN A 272 -0.15 10.15 13.63
C ASN A 272 0.70 10.83 12.58
N ILE A 273 1.98 10.48 12.55
CA ILE A 273 2.99 11.05 11.66
C ILE A 273 3.57 9.92 10.80
N GLY A 274 3.12 9.85 9.57
CA GLY A 274 3.59 8.87 8.60
C GLY A 274 4.76 9.38 7.77
N CYS A 275 5.65 8.48 7.41
CA CYS A 275 6.80 8.76 6.55
C CYS A 275 7.01 7.65 5.54
N HIS A 276 7.25 8.03 4.28
CA HIS A 276 7.79 7.11 3.30
C HIS A 276 9.18 6.66 3.76
N LYS A 277 9.31 5.39 4.09
CA LYS A 277 10.58 4.73 4.44
C LYS A 277 10.72 3.46 3.61
N GLY A 278 11.93 3.16 3.21
CA GLY A 278 12.19 2.11 2.22
C GLY A 278 11.86 2.54 0.79
N ILE A 279 11.82 1.58 -0.11
CA ILE A 279 11.58 1.75 -1.56
C ILE A 279 12.27 3.00 -2.12
N PRO A 280 13.60 3.05 -2.10
CA PRO A 280 14.36 4.19 -2.62
C PRO A 280 14.45 4.11 -4.15
N PHE A 281 13.33 4.40 -4.83
CA PHE A 281 13.24 4.26 -6.27
C PHE A 281 13.75 5.48 -7.03
N GLY A 282 14.24 5.25 -8.25
CA GLY A 282 14.64 6.29 -9.20
C GLY A 282 15.76 7.18 -8.68
N GLN A 283 15.50 8.48 -8.60
CA GLN A 283 16.48 9.49 -8.20
C GLN A 283 16.53 9.76 -6.69
N PHE A 284 15.72 9.05 -5.89
CA PHE A 284 15.69 9.24 -4.45
C PHE A 284 16.91 8.63 -3.77
N MET A 285 17.49 9.36 -2.82
CA MET A 285 18.65 8.89 -2.09
C MET A 285 18.23 7.87 -1.02
N ALA A 286 18.74 6.66 -1.12
CA ALA A 286 18.45 5.54 -0.22
C ALA A 286 18.66 5.90 1.26
N ARG A 287 19.67 6.72 1.59
CA ARG A 287 19.94 7.15 2.96
C ARG A 287 18.73 7.80 3.64
N TYR A 288 17.94 8.59 2.94
CA TYR A 288 16.76 9.24 3.53
C TYR A 288 15.53 8.35 3.59
N ALA A 289 15.55 7.22 2.87
CA ALA A 289 14.55 6.16 2.98
C ALA A 289 14.85 5.18 4.13
N HIS A 290 16.06 5.24 4.70
CA HIS A 290 16.45 4.40 5.84
C HIS A 290 15.69 4.80 7.11
N PRO A 291 15.29 3.84 7.99
CA PRO A 291 14.43 4.13 9.13
C PRO A 291 15.17 4.62 10.38
N GLU A 292 16.50 4.77 10.36
CA GLU A 292 17.31 5.07 11.55
C GLU A 292 16.90 6.36 12.28
N ASP A 293 16.42 7.37 11.55
CA ASP A 293 15.97 8.65 12.07
C ASP A 293 14.65 8.58 12.88
N LEU A 294 13.97 7.44 12.81
CA LEU A 294 12.79 7.18 13.65
C LEU A 294 13.17 6.81 15.08
N ASP A 295 14.45 6.42 15.34
CA ASP A 295 14.87 6.01 16.68
C ASP A 295 14.79 7.15 17.69
N ALA A 296 15.50 8.26 17.42
CA ALA A 296 15.48 9.44 18.28
C ALA A 296 14.12 10.13 18.26
N ALA A 297 13.47 10.24 17.08
CA ALA A 297 12.15 10.85 16.98
C ALA A 297 11.11 10.16 17.87
N CYS A 298 11.13 8.83 17.93
CA CYS A 298 10.23 8.06 18.81
C CYS A 298 10.53 8.26 20.29
N ASP A 299 11.79 8.37 20.66
CA ASP A 299 12.21 8.54 22.07
C ASP A 299 11.90 9.97 22.56
N ASP A 300 12.05 10.98 21.69
CA ASP A 300 11.84 12.40 22.04
C ASP A 300 10.35 12.82 22.01
N PHE A 301 9.53 12.11 21.21
CA PHE A 301 8.09 12.39 21.04
C PHE A 301 7.24 11.16 21.35
N THR A 302 7.25 10.71 22.58
CA THR A 302 6.56 9.47 23.04
C THR A 302 5.04 9.53 22.94
N ASP A 303 4.46 10.71 22.79
CA ASP A 303 3.03 10.98 22.64
C ASP A 303 2.57 11.08 21.17
N LEU A 304 3.52 11.04 20.21
CA LEU A 304 3.24 10.94 18.77
C LEU A 304 3.47 9.50 18.28
N ASN A 305 2.65 9.04 17.36
CA ASN A 305 2.85 7.78 16.65
C ASN A 305 3.61 8.03 15.36
N PHE A 306 4.73 7.36 15.18
CA PHE A 306 5.51 7.37 13.95
C PHE A 306 5.23 6.12 13.13
N ILE A 307 4.92 6.29 11.84
CA ILE A 307 4.50 5.20 10.95
C ILE A 307 5.45 5.12 9.78
N ALA A 308 6.23 4.03 9.71
CA ALA A 308 7.10 3.75 8.57
C ALA A 308 6.27 3.11 7.44
N TYR A 309 5.92 3.90 6.44
CA TYR A 309 5.24 3.43 5.24
C TYR A 309 6.18 2.52 4.43
N HIS A 310 5.60 1.54 3.74
CA HIS A 310 6.32 0.46 3.05
C HIS A 310 7.17 -0.41 3.98
N SER A 311 6.90 -0.37 5.29
CA SER A 311 7.65 -1.13 6.31
C SER A 311 9.17 -0.95 6.21
N ALA A 312 9.60 0.18 5.66
CA ALA A 312 10.99 0.49 5.34
C ALA A 312 11.70 -0.54 4.43
N TRP A 313 10.97 -1.40 3.69
CA TRP A 313 11.58 -2.40 2.82
C TRP A 313 12.50 -1.75 1.77
N PRO A 314 13.75 -2.24 1.56
CA PRO A 314 14.33 -3.48 2.06
C PRO A 314 15.05 -3.38 3.43
N TYR A 315 14.88 -2.30 4.21
CA TYR A 315 15.50 -2.07 5.52
C TYR A 315 14.58 -2.48 6.70
N GLN A 316 13.69 -3.48 6.48
CA GLN A 316 12.73 -3.93 7.49
C GLN A 316 13.37 -4.52 8.75
N HIS A 317 14.58 -5.06 8.65
CA HIS A 317 15.33 -5.58 9.81
C HIS A 317 15.76 -4.44 10.73
N GLU A 318 16.26 -3.37 10.16
CA GLU A 318 16.65 -2.16 10.88
C GLU A 318 15.44 -1.51 11.54
N LEU A 319 14.33 -1.37 10.80
CA LEU A 319 13.08 -0.86 11.37
C LEU A 319 12.61 -1.72 12.56
N ALA A 320 12.59 -3.03 12.38
CA ALA A 320 12.15 -3.97 13.41
C ALA A 320 13.05 -3.92 14.65
N ALA A 321 14.38 -3.74 14.45
CA ALA A 321 15.34 -3.61 15.53
C ALA A 321 15.10 -2.36 16.41
N LEU A 322 14.60 -1.27 15.85
CA LEU A 322 14.29 -0.04 16.61
C LEU A 322 13.26 -0.27 17.72
N LYS A 323 12.47 -1.33 17.64
CA LYS A 323 11.50 -1.71 18.67
C LYS A 323 11.86 -3.05 19.34
N GLY A 324 12.37 -4.02 18.60
CA GLY A 324 12.71 -5.34 19.12
C GLY A 324 13.66 -5.29 20.31
N PHE A 325 14.64 -4.40 20.27
CA PHE A 325 15.56 -4.11 21.40
C PHE A 325 15.07 -3.03 22.37
N LYS A 326 13.93 -2.38 22.07
CA LYS A 326 13.28 -1.37 22.92
C LYS A 326 11.79 -1.73 23.11
N PRO A 327 11.45 -2.83 23.83
CA PRO A 327 10.08 -3.34 23.93
C PRO A 327 9.10 -2.35 24.61
N GLN A 328 9.62 -1.39 25.39
CA GLN A 328 8.83 -0.32 26.00
C GLN A 328 8.32 0.70 24.97
N ARG A 329 8.91 0.79 23.78
CA ARG A 329 8.48 1.70 22.71
C ARG A 329 7.10 1.31 22.20
N LYS A 330 6.13 2.21 22.27
CA LYS A 330 4.72 1.96 21.91
C LYS A 330 4.22 2.82 20.74
N ASN A 331 5.08 3.65 20.20
CA ASN A 331 4.74 4.70 19.24
C ASN A 331 5.43 4.54 17.86
N LEU A 332 6.02 3.37 17.58
CA LEU A 332 6.55 3.02 16.26
C LEU A 332 5.68 1.97 15.60
N TYR A 333 5.17 2.29 14.42
CA TYR A 333 4.32 1.45 13.59
C TYR A 333 4.90 1.30 12.19
N CYS A 334 4.44 0.31 11.46
CA CYS A 334 4.72 0.20 10.03
C CYS A 334 3.46 -0.16 9.24
N GLU A 335 3.53 0.08 7.95
CA GLU A 335 2.47 -0.19 6.99
C GLU A 335 3.06 -0.96 5.79
N VAL A 336 2.32 -1.93 5.23
CA VAL A 336 2.85 -2.90 4.26
C VAL A 336 2.58 -2.56 2.79
N GLY A 337 2.03 -1.39 2.48
CA GLY A 337 1.71 -0.95 1.12
C GLY A 337 2.90 -0.99 0.18
N SER A 338 2.68 -1.35 -1.06
CA SER A 338 3.66 -1.73 -2.07
C SER A 338 4.57 -2.90 -1.66
N THR A 339 5.04 -2.97 -0.43
CA THR A 339 5.92 -4.05 0.05
C THR A 339 5.25 -5.41 -0.08
N PHE A 340 4.00 -5.53 0.41
CA PHE A 340 3.26 -6.78 0.25
C PHE A 340 3.00 -7.09 -1.22
N ALA A 341 2.49 -6.15 -2.00
CA ALA A 341 2.17 -6.34 -3.40
C ALA A 341 3.38 -6.80 -4.23
N ALA A 342 4.51 -6.11 -4.09
CA ALA A 342 5.73 -6.40 -4.83
C ALA A 342 6.35 -7.74 -4.45
N THR A 343 6.28 -8.10 -3.16
CA THR A 343 6.95 -9.32 -2.69
C THR A 343 6.08 -10.57 -2.82
N VAL A 344 4.79 -10.49 -2.52
CA VAL A 344 3.89 -11.65 -2.53
C VAL A 344 3.77 -12.32 -3.90
N THR A 345 3.80 -11.52 -4.96
CA THR A 345 3.63 -12.02 -6.35
C THR A 345 4.93 -12.47 -6.98
N ASN A 346 6.04 -11.83 -6.65
CA ASN A 346 7.32 -12.05 -7.30
C ASN A 346 8.33 -12.81 -6.43
N ARG A 347 8.29 -12.59 -5.12
CA ARG A 347 9.26 -13.12 -4.14
C ARG A 347 8.56 -13.57 -2.86
N PRO A 348 7.70 -14.61 -2.90
CA PRO A 348 6.89 -15.02 -1.76
C PRO A 348 7.72 -15.41 -0.53
N LEU A 349 8.93 -15.91 -0.73
CA LEU A 349 9.87 -16.20 0.36
C LEU A 349 10.32 -14.92 1.06
N GLU A 350 10.65 -13.87 0.29
CA GLU A 350 10.99 -12.56 0.82
C GLU A 350 9.79 -11.94 1.54
N CYS A 351 8.58 -12.06 0.97
CA CYS A 351 7.34 -11.63 1.61
C CYS A 351 7.17 -12.27 3.00
N ALA A 352 7.39 -13.58 3.10
CA ALA A 352 7.31 -14.30 4.36
C ALA A 352 8.37 -13.85 5.37
N HIS A 353 9.60 -13.57 4.92
CA HIS A 353 10.64 -13.02 5.80
C HIS A 353 10.34 -11.59 6.25
N VAL A 354 9.86 -10.73 5.37
CA VAL A 354 9.48 -9.35 5.72
C VAL A 354 8.38 -9.38 6.78
N LEU A 355 7.25 -10.04 6.50
CA LEU A 355 6.14 -10.12 7.43
C LEU A 355 6.54 -10.82 8.73
N GLY A 356 7.27 -11.95 8.63
CA GLY A 356 7.74 -12.70 9.80
C GLY A 356 8.61 -11.86 10.73
N THR A 357 9.56 -11.10 10.18
CA THR A 357 10.44 -10.19 10.96
C THR A 357 9.64 -9.09 11.63
N LEU A 358 8.76 -8.41 10.89
CA LEU A 358 7.93 -7.35 11.45
C LEU A 358 7.00 -7.87 12.55
N LEU A 359 6.37 -9.01 12.34
CA LEU A 359 5.45 -9.58 13.34
C LEU A 359 6.19 -10.10 14.59
N ARG A 360 7.42 -10.64 14.44
CA ARG A 360 8.22 -11.14 15.56
C ARG A 360 8.82 -10.00 16.38
N ASP A 361 9.47 -9.03 15.72
CA ASP A 361 10.34 -8.06 16.37
C ASP A 361 9.63 -6.72 16.62
N LEU A 362 8.85 -6.22 15.67
CA LEU A 362 8.02 -5.03 15.89
C LEU A 362 6.77 -5.38 16.72
N GLY A 363 6.18 -6.54 16.41
CA GLY A 363 4.99 -7.08 17.06
C GLY A 363 3.71 -6.92 16.25
N PRO A 364 2.77 -7.87 16.34
CA PRO A 364 1.54 -7.88 15.52
C PRO A 364 0.62 -6.68 15.77
N ASP A 365 0.74 -5.99 16.89
CA ASP A 365 -0.04 -4.79 17.22
C ASP A 365 0.47 -3.51 16.56
N TYR A 366 1.60 -3.57 15.85
CA TYR A 366 2.29 -2.42 15.27
C TYR A 366 2.42 -2.48 13.75
N VAL A 367 1.94 -3.55 13.13
CA VAL A 367 1.92 -3.72 11.66
C VAL A 367 0.53 -3.39 11.14
N MET A 368 0.43 -2.54 10.13
CA MET A 368 -0.82 -2.10 9.55
C MET A 368 -0.91 -2.48 8.07
N TRP A 369 -2.13 -2.71 7.63
CA TRP A 369 -2.48 -2.93 6.24
C TRP A 369 -2.44 -1.62 5.45
N GLY A 370 -1.97 -1.70 4.23
CA GLY A 370 -2.06 -0.69 3.21
C GLY A 370 -1.80 -1.32 1.85
N THR A 371 -2.37 -0.78 0.80
CA THR A 371 -2.24 -1.31 -0.55
C THR A 371 -1.40 -0.46 -1.48
N ASP A 372 -1.23 0.82 -1.16
CA ASP A 372 -0.65 1.83 -2.05
C ASP A 372 -1.42 1.96 -3.37
N SER A 373 -2.74 1.67 -3.31
CA SER A 373 -3.63 1.88 -4.45
C SER A 373 -3.92 3.40 -4.60
N ALA A 374 -4.07 3.92 -5.79
CA ALA A 374 -4.29 3.22 -7.07
C ALA A 374 -3.02 2.79 -7.84
N LEU A 375 -1.81 2.88 -7.27
CA LEU A 375 -0.58 2.45 -7.98
C LEU A 375 -0.61 0.95 -8.33
N TRP A 376 -1.21 0.13 -7.48
CA TRP A 376 -1.38 -1.31 -7.68
C TRP A 376 -2.79 -1.68 -8.18
N GLY A 377 -3.50 -0.74 -8.80
CA GLY A 377 -4.86 -0.93 -9.30
C GLY A 377 -5.90 -1.11 -8.19
N ASN A 378 -6.86 -2.04 -8.41
CA ASN A 378 -7.89 -2.33 -7.42
C ASN A 378 -7.29 -3.10 -6.22
N PRO A 379 -7.52 -2.66 -4.97
CA PRO A 379 -6.94 -3.30 -3.79
C PRO A 379 -7.45 -4.73 -3.50
N GLN A 380 -8.55 -5.17 -4.11
CA GLN A 380 -9.17 -6.45 -3.78
C GLN A 380 -8.23 -7.65 -3.97
N TRP A 381 -7.43 -7.66 -5.05
CA TRP A 381 -6.52 -8.77 -5.28
C TRP A 381 -5.46 -8.92 -4.17
N GLN A 382 -4.98 -7.78 -3.63
CA GLN A 382 -4.05 -7.79 -2.51
C GLN A 382 -4.73 -8.30 -1.24
N ILE A 383 -5.97 -7.86 -0.98
CA ILE A 383 -6.78 -8.32 0.16
C ILE A 383 -6.97 -9.84 0.09
N ASP A 384 -7.38 -10.38 -1.07
CA ASP A 384 -7.61 -11.81 -1.24
C ASP A 384 -6.29 -12.60 -1.15
N ALA A 385 -5.18 -12.07 -1.70
CA ALA A 385 -3.86 -12.67 -1.54
C ALA A 385 -3.45 -12.72 -0.06
N PHE A 386 -3.62 -11.63 0.71
CA PHE A 386 -3.25 -11.59 2.13
C PHE A 386 -4.12 -12.51 2.98
N ARG A 387 -5.41 -12.64 2.67
CA ARG A 387 -6.30 -13.61 3.33
C ARG A 387 -5.78 -15.04 3.18
N LYS A 388 -5.28 -15.38 2.00
CA LYS A 388 -4.74 -16.70 1.69
C LYS A 388 -3.29 -16.88 2.08
N PHE A 389 -2.53 -15.79 2.22
CA PHE A 389 -1.09 -15.85 2.54
C PHE A 389 -0.87 -16.39 3.95
N ARG A 390 0.14 -17.21 4.07
CA ARG A 390 0.66 -17.74 5.33
C ARG A 390 2.18 -17.75 5.32
N ILE A 391 2.79 -17.70 6.47
CA ILE A 391 4.21 -17.95 6.60
C ILE A 391 4.41 -19.48 6.62
N PRO A 392 5.21 -20.05 5.69
CA PRO A 392 5.47 -21.50 5.70
C PRO A 392 5.96 -22.01 7.05
N ASP A 393 5.51 -23.21 7.44
CA ASP A 393 5.80 -23.76 8.77
C ASP A 393 7.32 -23.91 9.02
N GLN A 394 8.10 -24.21 7.96
CA GLN A 394 9.55 -24.26 8.03
C GLN A 394 10.18 -22.91 8.46
N LEU A 395 9.57 -21.80 8.06
CA LEU A 395 10.04 -20.47 8.46
C LEU A 395 9.55 -20.08 9.86
N VAL A 396 8.35 -20.50 10.23
CA VAL A 396 7.83 -20.35 11.61
C VAL A 396 8.77 -21.05 12.58
N GLU A 397 9.09 -22.30 12.32
CA GLU A 397 9.96 -23.12 13.18
C GLU A 397 11.42 -22.65 13.14
N GLY A 398 11.95 -22.39 11.94
CA GLY A 398 13.37 -22.07 11.75
C GLY A 398 13.74 -20.65 12.17
N HIS A 399 12.79 -19.68 12.16
CA HIS A 399 13.06 -18.26 12.45
C HIS A 399 12.26 -17.73 13.65
N GLY A 400 11.39 -18.54 14.27
CA GLY A 400 10.52 -18.10 15.35
C GLY A 400 9.49 -17.06 14.92
N TYR A 401 9.08 -17.09 13.65
CA TYR A 401 8.07 -16.16 13.16
C TYR A 401 6.68 -16.53 13.67
N PRO A 402 5.85 -15.58 14.06
CA PRO A 402 4.43 -15.85 14.31
C PRO A 402 3.73 -16.28 13.03
N GLN A 403 2.87 -17.31 13.12
CA GLN A 403 2.00 -17.64 11.99
C GLN A 403 0.94 -16.56 11.78
N LEU A 404 0.66 -16.22 10.51
CA LEU A 404 -0.44 -15.33 10.12
C LEU A 404 -1.80 -16.02 10.31
N ASN A 405 -2.21 -16.14 11.57
CA ASN A 405 -3.55 -16.63 11.92
C ASN A 405 -4.61 -15.52 11.77
N ASP A 406 -5.88 -15.87 11.93
CA ASP A 406 -7.01 -14.95 11.76
C ASP A 406 -6.95 -13.75 12.71
N GLU A 407 -6.47 -13.93 13.94
CA GLU A 407 -6.31 -12.85 14.91
C GLU A 407 -5.27 -11.82 14.43
N ILE A 408 -4.10 -12.29 14.01
CA ILE A 408 -3.03 -11.41 13.49
C ILE A 408 -3.49 -10.73 12.20
N LYS A 409 -4.16 -11.46 11.30
CA LYS A 409 -4.71 -10.86 10.08
C LYS A 409 -5.72 -9.76 10.39
N ALA A 410 -6.62 -9.97 11.35
CA ALA A 410 -7.58 -8.95 11.77
C ALA A 410 -6.89 -7.70 12.35
N LYS A 411 -5.83 -7.88 13.16
CA LYS A 411 -5.02 -6.77 13.68
C LYS A 411 -4.38 -5.98 12.54
N VAL A 412 -3.71 -6.67 11.62
CA VAL A 412 -3.04 -6.04 10.48
C VAL A 412 -4.05 -5.37 9.56
N PHE A 413 -5.12 -6.05 9.16
CA PHE A 413 -6.13 -5.52 8.24
C PHE A 413 -6.79 -4.23 8.72
N GLY A 414 -7.06 -4.09 10.03
CA GLY A 414 -7.80 -2.89 10.43
C GLY A 414 -7.72 -2.51 11.90
N LEU A 415 -7.61 -3.46 12.83
CA LEU A 415 -7.72 -3.15 14.25
C LEU A 415 -6.58 -2.23 14.74
N ASN A 416 -5.36 -2.40 14.22
CA ASN A 416 -4.22 -1.55 14.56
C ASN A 416 -4.43 -0.11 14.08
N ALA A 417 -4.80 0.07 12.81
CA ALA A 417 -5.11 1.38 12.25
C ALA A 417 -6.31 2.00 12.98
N ALA A 418 -7.38 1.24 13.20
CA ALA A 418 -8.56 1.72 13.93
C ALA A 418 -8.20 2.27 15.32
N ARG A 419 -7.29 1.59 16.04
CA ARG A 419 -6.84 2.03 17.36
C ARG A 419 -6.18 3.41 17.34
N ILE A 420 -5.25 3.64 16.42
CA ILE A 420 -4.47 4.90 16.40
C ILE A 420 -5.22 6.06 15.74
N TRP A 421 -6.15 5.79 14.82
CA TRP A 421 -7.02 6.82 14.22
C TRP A 421 -8.39 6.92 14.89
N ASN A 422 -8.63 6.15 15.99
CA ASN A 422 -9.90 6.14 16.72
C ASN A 422 -11.12 5.89 15.80
N LEU A 423 -10.99 4.91 14.91
CA LEU A 423 -12.05 4.53 13.97
C LEU A 423 -12.98 3.52 14.62
N LYS A 424 -14.28 3.70 14.42
CA LYS A 424 -15.28 2.75 14.88
C LYS A 424 -15.50 1.65 13.85
N SER A 425 -15.56 0.41 14.27
CA SER A 425 -15.82 -0.76 13.39
C SER A 425 -17.25 -0.81 12.82
N THR A 426 -18.06 0.21 13.09
CA THR A 426 -19.42 0.35 12.58
C THR A 426 -19.51 0.89 11.15
N ALA A 427 -18.38 1.22 10.51
CA ALA A 427 -18.36 1.47 9.08
C ALA A 427 -18.88 0.21 8.39
N SER A 428 -20.08 0.29 7.79
CA SER A 428 -20.81 -0.81 7.20
C SER A 428 -19.90 -1.65 6.32
N ALA A 429 -19.73 -2.93 6.67
CA ALA A 429 -19.16 -3.89 5.74
C ALA A 429 -19.91 -3.72 4.41
N VAL A 430 -19.19 -3.59 3.30
CA VAL A 430 -19.82 -3.57 1.98
C VAL A 430 -20.69 -4.81 1.90
N PRO A 431 -22.01 -4.70 1.60
CA PRO A 431 -22.86 -5.86 1.51
C PRO A 431 -22.26 -6.89 0.55
N ALA A 432 -22.17 -8.14 0.97
CA ALA A 432 -21.54 -9.23 0.21
C ALA A 432 -22.24 -9.53 -1.14
N ASP A 433 -23.41 -8.95 -1.35
CA ASP A 433 -24.32 -9.18 -2.49
C ASP A 433 -24.32 -8.06 -3.56
N LYS A 434 -23.58 -6.95 -3.35
CA LYS A 434 -23.43 -5.96 -4.41
C LYS A 434 -22.48 -6.47 -5.50
N PRO A 435 -22.90 -6.45 -6.78
CA PRO A 435 -21.98 -6.74 -7.87
C PRO A 435 -20.84 -5.73 -7.81
N ARG A 436 -19.61 -6.22 -7.77
CA ARG A 436 -18.41 -5.37 -7.83
C ARG A 436 -18.35 -4.74 -9.20
N ILE A 437 -18.52 -3.42 -9.29
CA ILE A 437 -18.40 -2.70 -10.55
C ILE A 437 -16.93 -2.71 -10.91
N VAL A 438 -16.59 -3.52 -11.89
CA VAL A 438 -15.29 -3.61 -12.52
C VAL A 438 -15.45 -3.00 -13.90
N ALA A 439 -15.40 -1.70 -13.99
CA ALA A 439 -15.14 -1.02 -15.24
C ALA A 439 -15.02 0.49 -15.02
N VAL A 440 -13.90 1.03 -15.37
CA VAL A 440 -13.77 2.41 -15.79
C VAL A 440 -13.62 2.43 -17.30
#